data_93d85a5e603905a5dcc3f872a5fe618a
#
_entry.id   93d85a5e603905a5dcc3f872a5fe618a
#
_cell.length_a   1.000
_cell.length_b   1.000
_cell.length_c   1.000
_cell.angle_alpha   90.00
_cell.angle_beta   90.00
_cell.angle_gamma   90.00
#
_symmetry.space_group_name_H-M   'P 1'
#
loop_
_entity.id
_entity.type
_entity.pdbx_description
1 polymer ?
#
loop_
_entity_poly.entity_id
_entity_poly.type
_entity_poly.pdbx_seq_one_letter_code
_entity_poly.pdbx_strand_id
1 'polypeptide(L)'
;MNISKIDLNLLIYLDVLLREKNVTRAASQLNITQPAMSNGLKRLRNLFNDPILVRTSDGMVPTERARALSPVIRKILLELEEALQGEEEFNQENSQRVFRIMASDYAASTLIPKLLRKVNKIAPNVTIDIMTPSDVNFHDVEAGKIDMAINRFDELPQSFHQKTIWRDGFSCLLSADNDVVAKFNLNSYLASKHVWVSKTGFGVGVGMDPKDVQKLGWVDEALSRLGKKRDIKVFTRNYHVAMQLAYEDDLIATLPTKAAMLHKDDANFTVLKPPFDIPEIELKMIWSPLLHHDASHIWFRQLIMESAAEC
;
A
#
# COMPACT_ATOMS: atom_id res chain seq x y z
N MET A 1 -35.70 17.29 21.43
CA MET A 1 -34.39 17.81 21.88
C MET A 1 -33.42 17.67 20.69
N ASN A 2 -32.71 18.70 20.33
CA ASN A 2 -31.76 18.63 19.20
C ASN A 2 -30.32 18.55 19.73
N ILE A 3 -29.64 17.43 19.48
CA ILE A 3 -28.31 17.16 20.01
C ILE A 3 -27.26 18.21 19.57
N SER A 4 -27.43 18.82 18.39
CA SER A 4 -26.52 19.83 17.85
C SER A 4 -26.46 21.13 18.69
N LYS A 5 -27.44 21.33 19.60
CA LYS A 5 -27.53 22.49 20.51
C LYS A 5 -27.04 22.17 21.94
N ILE A 6 -26.60 20.94 22.16
CA ILE A 6 -26.14 20.49 23.49
C ILE A 6 -24.62 20.65 23.54
N ASP A 7 -24.18 21.34 24.61
CA ASP A 7 -22.74 21.35 24.95
C ASP A 7 -22.35 19.98 25.52
N LEU A 8 -21.59 19.19 24.77
CA LEU A 8 -21.19 17.84 25.15
C LEU A 8 -20.33 17.82 26.43
N ASN A 9 -19.65 18.88 26.80
CA ASN A 9 -18.93 18.97 28.06
C ASN A 9 -19.85 18.78 29.25
N LEU A 10 -21.14 19.07 29.10
CA LEU A 10 -22.12 18.84 30.19
C LEU A 10 -22.25 17.34 30.57
N LEU A 11 -22.00 16.44 29.61
CA LEU A 11 -22.03 14.99 29.91
C LEU A 11 -20.83 14.60 30.80
N ILE A 12 -19.66 15.16 30.55
CA ILE A 12 -18.46 14.99 31.38
C ILE A 12 -18.72 15.57 32.80
N TYR A 13 -19.31 16.77 32.86
CA TYR A 13 -19.65 17.37 34.15
C TYR A 13 -20.65 16.52 34.92
N LEU A 14 -21.64 15.93 34.23
CA LEU A 14 -22.63 15.05 34.85
C LEU A 14 -21.97 13.81 35.46
N ASP A 15 -21.14 13.10 34.70
CA ASP A 15 -20.42 11.90 35.15
C ASP A 15 -19.62 12.20 36.42
N VAL A 16 -18.79 13.25 36.39
CA VAL A 16 -17.95 13.62 37.52
C VAL A 16 -18.78 14.08 38.74
N LEU A 17 -19.83 14.87 38.55
CA LEU A 17 -20.71 15.32 39.61
C LEU A 17 -21.43 14.15 40.29
N LEU A 18 -21.89 13.15 39.54
CA LEU A 18 -22.56 11.97 40.09
C LEU A 18 -21.60 11.06 40.86
N ARG A 19 -20.34 10.98 40.43
CA ARG A 19 -19.30 10.22 41.11
C ARG A 19 -18.82 10.91 42.39
N GLU A 20 -18.47 12.19 42.29
CA GLU A 20 -17.93 12.95 43.42
C GLU A 20 -19.00 13.37 44.44
N LYS A 21 -20.24 13.55 44.03
CA LYS A 21 -21.35 14.07 44.88
C LYS A 21 -20.94 15.35 45.60
N ASN A 22 -20.05 16.12 45.04
CA ASN A 22 -19.49 17.35 45.58
C ASN A 22 -19.01 18.26 44.45
N VAL A 23 -19.56 19.47 44.38
CA VAL A 23 -19.29 20.41 43.30
C VAL A 23 -17.82 20.88 43.30
N THR A 24 -17.23 21.07 44.49
CA THR A 24 -15.85 21.53 44.61
C THR A 24 -14.88 20.44 44.20
N ARG A 25 -15.08 19.19 44.64
CA ARG A 25 -14.23 18.06 44.22
C ARG A 25 -14.38 17.78 42.74
N ALA A 26 -15.61 17.82 42.22
CA ALA A 26 -15.86 17.66 40.81
C ALA A 26 -15.13 18.74 39.95
N ALA A 27 -15.14 20.00 40.40
CA ALA A 27 -14.40 21.08 39.75
C ALA A 27 -12.87 20.82 39.76
N SER A 28 -12.33 20.42 40.91
CA SER A 28 -10.89 20.10 41.05
C SER A 28 -10.46 18.96 40.11
N GLN A 29 -11.28 17.91 40.00
CA GLN A 29 -10.99 16.77 39.16
C GLN A 29 -10.89 17.12 37.65
N LEU A 30 -11.69 18.11 37.23
CA LEU A 30 -11.67 18.58 35.85
C LEU A 30 -10.75 19.81 35.61
N ASN A 31 -9.99 20.21 36.64
CA ASN A 31 -9.13 21.40 36.60
C ASN A 31 -9.88 22.70 36.20
N ILE A 32 -11.15 22.83 36.64
CA ILE A 32 -11.96 24.02 36.43
C ILE A 32 -12.29 24.69 37.76
N THR A 33 -12.79 25.94 37.68
CA THR A 33 -13.22 26.63 38.90
C THR A 33 -14.56 26.12 39.42
N GLN A 34 -14.76 26.19 40.76
CA GLN A 34 -16.03 25.79 41.40
C GLN A 34 -17.25 26.61 40.85
N PRO A 35 -17.13 27.92 40.55
CA PRO A 35 -18.21 28.66 39.87
C PRO A 35 -18.54 28.11 38.49
N ALA A 36 -17.53 27.68 37.70
CA ALA A 36 -17.75 27.07 36.40
C ALA A 36 -18.51 25.73 36.49
N MET A 37 -18.13 24.87 37.45
CA MET A 37 -18.84 23.62 37.71
C MET A 37 -20.26 23.85 38.20
N SER A 38 -20.49 24.85 39.10
CA SER A 38 -21.80 25.24 39.53
C SER A 38 -22.71 25.73 38.43
N ASN A 39 -22.16 26.49 37.47
CA ASN A 39 -22.88 26.88 36.26
C ASN A 39 -23.19 25.67 35.36
N GLY A 40 -22.23 24.75 35.21
CA GLY A 40 -22.44 23.47 34.53
C GLY A 40 -23.61 22.67 35.14
N LEU A 41 -23.65 22.54 36.48
CA LEU A 41 -24.76 21.88 37.17
C LEU A 41 -26.11 22.59 36.95
N LYS A 42 -26.12 23.93 36.90
CA LYS A 42 -27.33 24.69 36.59
C LYS A 42 -27.80 24.40 35.14
N ARG A 43 -26.89 24.34 34.18
CA ARG A 43 -27.22 24.00 32.80
C ARG A 43 -27.71 22.55 32.67
N LEU A 44 -27.12 21.60 33.39
CA LEU A 44 -27.57 20.21 33.46
C LEU A 44 -29.00 20.10 34.01
N ARG A 45 -29.33 20.83 35.07
CA ARG A 45 -30.68 20.88 35.61
C ARG A 45 -31.71 21.36 34.57
N ASN A 46 -31.36 22.37 33.81
CA ASN A 46 -32.24 22.87 32.75
C ASN A 46 -32.35 21.86 31.60
N LEU A 47 -31.24 21.23 31.22
CA LEU A 47 -31.17 20.26 30.11
C LEU A 47 -32.05 19.03 30.37
N PHE A 48 -31.96 18.50 31.60
CA PHE A 48 -32.67 17.27 31.99
C PHE A 48 -34.00 17.56 32.69
N ASN A 49 -34.30 18.82 32.98
CA ASN A 49 -35.44 19.24 33.80
C ASN A 49 -35.49 18.42 35.11
N ASP A 50 -34.34 18.33 35.79
CA ASP A 50 -34.16 17.54 37.03
C ASP A 50 -33.09 18.21 37.90
N PRO A 51 -33.24 18.19 39.25
CA PRO A 51 -32.25 18.75 40.17
C PRO A 51 -30.84 18.11 40.07
N ILE A 52 -30.71 16.92 39.51
CA ILE A 52 -29.51 16.10 39.37
C ILE A 52 -28.90 15.70 40.71
N LEU A 53 -28.56 16.69 41.54
CA LEU A 53 -28.05 16.52 42.89
C LEU A 53 -28.90 17.36 43.85
N VAL A 54 -29.38 16.74 44.92
CA VAL A 54 -30.13 17.40 46.00
C VAL A 54 -29.34 17.34 47.31
N ARG A 55 -29.48 18.38 48.14
CA ARG A 55 -28.80 18.46 49.44
C ARG A 55 -29.64 17.77 50.49
N THR A 56 -29.03 16.84 51.24
CA THR A 56 -29.61 16.14 52.35
C THR A 56 -28.76 16.35 53.62
N SER A 57 -29.15 15.75 54.74
CA SER A 57 -28.32 15.68 55.96
C SER A 57 -26.98 15.03 55.71
N ASP A 58 -26.91 14.07 54.79
CA ASP A 58 -25.72 13.28 54.48
C ASP A 58 -24.90 13.86 53.30
N GLY A 59 -25.20 15.09 52.87
CA GLY A 59 -24.52 15.80 51.78
C GLY A 59 -25.34 15.86 50.50
N MET A 60 -24.63 15.90 49.34
CA MET A 60 -25.28 15.93 48.02
C MET A 60 -25.58 14.52 47.55
N VAL A 61 -26.85 14.25 47.19
CA VAL A 61 -27.31 12.92 46.76
C VAL A 61 -27.93 13.03 45.38
N PRO A 62 -27.62 12.10 44.47
CA PRO A 62 -28.22 12.05 43.11
C PRO A 62 -29.73 11.77 43.19
N THR A 63 -30.49 12.42 42.32
CA THR A 63 -31.90 12.09 42.09
C THR A 63 -32.04 10.69 41.47
N GLU A 64 -33.23 10.11 41.52
CA GLU A 64 -33.51 8.81 40.87
C GLU A 64 -33.21 8.87 39.36
N ARG A 65 -33.62 9.97 38.72
CA ARG A 65 -33.34 10.20 37.29
C ARG A 65 -31.85 10.31 37.02
N ALA A 66 -31.10 11.02 37.84
CA ALA A 66 -29.65 11.15 37.69
C ALA A 66 -28.94 9.80 37.88
N ARG A 67 -29.41 8.93 38.79
CA ARG A 67 -28.90 7.57 38.95
C ARG A 67 -29.13 6.72 37.70
N ALA A 68 -30.34 6.80 37.13
CA ALA A 68 -30.67 6.07 35.88
C ALA A 68 -29.86 6.56 34.67
N LEU A 69 -29.52 7.85 34.59
CA LEU A 69 -28.70 8.44 33.53
C LEU A 69 -27.21 8.04 33.63
N SER A 70 -26.71 7.87 34.86
CA SER A 70 -25.27 7.63 35.10
C SER A 70 -24.65 6.52 34.23
N PRO A 71 -25.18 5.28 34.21
CA PRO A 71 -24.57 4.21 33.39
C PRO A 71 -24.64 4.49 31.89
N VAL A 72 -25.70 5.15 31.43
CA VAL A 72 -25.86 5.50 29.99
C VAL A 72 -24.84 6.55 29.57
N ILE A 73 -24.70 7.61 30.36
CA ILE A 73 -23.73 8.68 30.09
C ILE A 73 -22.31 8.13 30.12
N ARG A 74 -21.98 7.30 31.09
CA ARG A 74 -20.66 6.68 31.19
C ARG A 74 -20.32 5.81 30.00
N LYS A 75 -21.28 5.03 29.49
CA LYS A 75 -21.11 4.22 28.30
C LYS A 75 -20.82 5.11 27.07
N ILE A 76 -21.60 6.19 26.89
CA ILE A 76 -21.38 7.14 25.77
C ILE A 76 -19.99 7.79 25.86
N LEU A 77 -19.54 8.18 27.05
CA LEU A 77 -18.22 8.79 27.22
C LEU A 77 -17.08 7.80 26.92
N LEU A 78 -17.22 6.52 27.32
CA LEU A 78 -16.26 5.47 26.97
C LEU A 78 -16.20 5.23 25.47
N GLU A 79 -17.34 5.11 24.80
CA GLU A 79 -17.40 4.96 23.34
C GLU A 79 -16.78 6.17 22.62
N LEU A 80 -16.94 7.38 23.18
CA LEU A 80 -16.32 8.58 22.66
C LEU A 80 -14.79 8.58 22.87
N GLU A 81 -14.33 8.15 24.05
CA GLU A 81 -12.90 7.98 24.34
C GLU A 81 -12.25 6.96 23.39
N GLU A 82 -12.90 5.82 23.16
CA GLU A 82 -12.46 4.82 22.17
C GLU A 82 -12.36 5.40 20.76
N ALA A 83 -13.36 6.18 20.35
CA ALA A 83 -13.37 6.83 19.03
C ALA A 83 -12.28 7.92 18.86
N LEU A 84 -11.88 8.56 19.98
CA LEU A 84 -10.85 9.60 20.00
C LEU A 84 -9.44 9.05 20.30
N GLN A 85 -9.35 7.84 20.85
CA GLN A 85 -8.06 7.14 20.92
C GLN A 85 -7.63 6.89 19.49
N GLY A 86 -6.44 7.41 19.11
CA GLY A 86 -5.85 7.14 17.81
C GLY A 86 -5.76 5.63 17.56
N GLU A 87 -5.69 5.25 16.31
CA GLU A 87 -5.52 3.84 15.92
C GLU A 87 -4.47 3.17 16.83
N GLU A 88 -4.85 2.04 17.45
CA GLU A 88 -3.91 1.22 18.22
C GLU A 88 -2.65 0.99 17.37
N GLU A 89 -1.47 1.02 18.00
CA GLU A 89 -0.22 0.69 17.32
C GLU A 89 -0.42 -0.65 16.57
N PHE A 90 -0.17 -0.63 15.27
CA PHE A 90 -0.38 -1.81 14.44
C PHE A 90 0.43 -3.00 14.98
N ASN A 91 -0.27 -4.00 15.47
CA ASN A 91 0.34 -5.24 15.93
C ASN A 91 0.39 -6.25 14.76
N GLN A 92 1.57 -6.38 14.17
CA GLN A 92 1.82 -7.24 13.02
C GLN A 92 1.61 -8.73 13.32
N GLU A 93 1.90 -9.21 14.56
CA GLU A 93 1.81 -10.62 14.91
C GLU A 93 0.36 -11.12 14.94
N ASN A 94 -0.57 -10.26 15.36
CA ASN A 94 -1.98 -10.59 15.51
C ASN A 94 -2.85 -10.12 14.33
N SER A 95 -2.28 -9.36 13.40
CA SER A 95 -3.03 -8.80 12.28
C SER A 95 -3.49 -9.88 11.31
N GLN A 96 -4.77 -9.83 10.94
CA GLN A 96 -5.40 -10.66 9.89
C GLN A 96 -5.69 -9.84 8.62
N ARG A 97 -5.01 -8.69 8.46
CA ARG A 97 -5.23 -7.79 7.32
C ARG A 97 -4.86 -8.48 6.01
N VAL A 98 -5.68 -8.24 4.99
CA VAL A 98 -5.37 -8.59 3.60
C VAL A 98 -4.79 -7.35 2.93
N PHE A 99 -3.53 -7.42 2.49
CA PHE A 99 -2.91 -6.39 1.67
C PHE A 99 -3.08 -6.72 0.19
N ARG A 100 -3.82 -5.89 -0.52
CA ARG A 100 -4.05 -6.01 -1.96
C ARG A 100 -3.01 -5.21 -2.73
N ILE A 101 -2.19 -5.90 -3.50
CA ILE A 101 -1.11 -5.30 -4.27
C ILE A 101 -1.39 -5.52 -5.75
N MET A 102 -1.54 -4.46 -6.53
CA MET A 102 -1.39 -4.59 -7.96
C MET A 102 0.10 -4.64 -8.29
N ALA A 103 0.56 -5.70 -8.93
CA ALA A 103 1.95 -5.85 -9.31
C ALA A 103 2.07 -6.30 -10.78
N SER A 104 3.06 -5.74 -11.51
CA SER A 104 3.49 -6.36 -12.76
C SER A 104 4.09 -7.74 -12.49
N ASP A 105 4.05 -8.64 -13.44
CA ASP A 105 4.66 -9.97 -13.32
C ASP A 105 6.17 -9.88 -13.03
N TYR A 106 6.85 -8.84 -13.53
CA TYR A 106 8.22 -8.51 -13.14
C TYR A 106 8.36 -8.25 -11.63
N ALA A 107 7.54 -7.37 -11.09
CA ALA A 107 7.55 -7.08 -9.65
C ALA A 107 7.12 -8.29 -8.83
N ALA A 108 6.10 -9.02 -9.29
CA ALA A 108 5.60 -10.21 -8.64
C ALA A 108 6.66 -11.30 -8.54
N SER A 109 7.42 -11.56 -9.60
CA SER A 109 8.44 -12.62 -9.61
C SER A 109 9.72 -12.23 -8.85
N THR A 110 10.12 -10.96 -8.86
CA THR A 110 11.40 -10.52 -8.27
C THR A 110 11.31 -10.08 -6.82
N LEU A 111 10.21 -9.43 -6.42
CA LEU A 111 10.02 -8.83 -5.10
C LEU A 111 9.19 -9.68 -4.16
N ILE A 112 8.02 -10.15 -4.63
CA ILE A 112 7.02 -10.77 -3.75
C ILE A 112 7.53 -12.03 -3.03
N PRO A 113 8.34 -12.94 -3.63
CA PRO A 113 8.84 -14.10 -2.90
C PRO A 113 9.70 -13.74 -1.68
N LYS A 114 10.46 -12.65 -1.74
CA LYS A 114 11.26 -12.15 -0.63
C LYS A 114 10.40 -11.47 0.43
N LEU A 115 9.46 -10.65 -0.01
CA LEU A 115 8.46 -10.02 0.86
C LEU A 115 7.67 -11.08 1.65
N LEU A 116 7.14 -12.10 0.97
CA LEU A 116 6.36 -13.17 1.62
C LEU A 116 7.18 -13.93 2.67
N ARG A 117 8.47 -14.19 2.41
CA ARG A 117 9.34 -14.83 3.40
C ARG A 117 9.49 -14.00 4.68
N LYS A 118 9.53 -12.67 4.57
CA LYS A 118 9.57 -11.77 5.74
C LYS A 118 8.20 -11.74 6.43
N VAL A 119 7.11 -11.54 5.67
CA VAL A 119 5.74 -11.52 6.21
C VAL A 119 5.46 -12.78 7.03
N ASN A 120 5.75 -13.96 6.50
CA ASN A 120 5.53 -15.24 7.20
C ASN A 120 6.25 -15.35 8.55
N LYS A 121 7.38 -14.63 8.72
CA LYS A 121 8.14 -14.66 9.98
C LYS A 121 7.58 -13.72 11.04
N ILE A 122 7.07 -12.56 10.65
CA ILE A 122 6.75 -11.48 11.59
C ILE A 122 5.26 -11.16 11.67
N ALA A 123 4.48 -11.61 10.67
CA ALA A 123 3.04 -11.36 10.55
C ALA A 123 2.34 -12.59 9.93
N PRO A 124 2.34 -13.76 10.60
CA PRO A 124 1.95 -15.04 10.00
C PRO A 124 0.47 -15.11 9.58
N ASN A 125 -0.38 -14.25 10.12
CA ASN A 125 -1.81 -14.21 9.81
C ASN A 125 -2.17 -13.15 8.74
N VAL A 126 -1.20 -12.36 8.28
CA VAL A 126 -1.40 -11.39 7.20
C VAL A 126 -1.48 -12.12 5.87
N THR A 127 -2.43 -11.72 5.03
CA THR A 127 -2.60 -12.25 3.67
C THR A 127 -2.13 -11.22 2.65
N ILE A 128 -1.44 -11.67 1.61
CA ILE A 128 -1.09 -10.83 0.45
C ILE A 128 -1.94 -11.30 -0.73
N ASP A 129 -2.73 -10.40 -1.31
CA ASP A 129 -3.52 -10.61 -2.51
C ASP A 129 -2.83 -9.87 -3.67
N ILE A 130 -2.34 -10.63 -4.65
CA ILE A 130 -1.58 -10.10 -5.77
C ILE A 130 -2.49 -10.03 -7.00
N MET A 131 -2.73 -8.82 -7.46
CA MET A 131 -3.58 -8.54 -8.61
C MET A 131 -2.73 -8.12 -9.80
N THR A 132 -3.19 -8.41 -11.01
CA THR A 132 -2.50 -8.00 -12.23
C THR A 132 -2.92 -6.58 -12.66
N PRO A 133 -2.13 -5.89 -13.50
CA PRO A 133 -2.51 -4.58 -14.03
C PRO A 133 -3.80 -4.57 -14.84
N SER A 134 -4.28 -5.72 -15.32
CA SER A 134 -5.56 -5.85 -16.02
C SER A 134 -6.77 -5.87 -15.08
N ASP A 135 -6.58 -6.23 -13.82
CA ASP A 135 -7.66 -6.39 -12.82
C ASP A 135 -7.95 -5.10 -12.07
N VAL A 136 -7.08 -4.11 -12.18
CA VAL A 136 -7.06 -2.90 -11.35
C VAL A 136 -6.97 -1.65 -12.24
N ASN A 137 -7.68 -0.60 -11.87
CA ASN A 137 -7.52 0.73 -12.46
C ASN A 137 -7.04 1.75 -11.42
N PHE A 138 -6.63 2.94 -11.86
CA PHE A 138 -6.15 3.98 -10.96
C PHE A 138 -7.17 4.40 -9.90
N HIS A 139 -8.45 4.39 -10.26
CA HIS A 139 -9.53 4.74 -9.34
C HIS A 139 -9.63 3.77 -8.14
N ASP A 140 -9.39 2.48 -8.36
CA ASP A 140 -9.41 1.49 -7.28
C ASP A 140 -8.26 1.70 -6.29
N VAL A 141 -7.08 2.10 -6.79
CA VAL A 141 -5.94 2.47 -5.94
C VAL A 141 -6.22 3.79 -5.22
N GLU A 142 -6.75 4.81 -5.93
CA GLU A 142 -7.07 6.13 -5.35
C GLU A 142 -8.13 6.03 -4.25
N ALA A 143 -9.14 5.19 -4.46
CA ALA A 143 -10.20 4.91 -3.49
C ALA A 143 -9.74 4.06 -2.29
N GLY A 144 -8.48 3.60 -2.27
CA GLY A 144 -7.95 2.75 -1.20
C GLY A 144 -8.49 1.32 -1.18
N LYS A 145 -9.16 0.86 -2.25
CA LYS A 145 -9.62 -0.53 -2.39
C LYS A 145 -8.45 -1.49 -2.63
N ILE A 146 -7.42 -0.97 -3.28
CA ILE A 146 -6.12 -1.60 -3.49
C ILE A 146 -5.12 -0.83 -2.65
N ASP A 147 -4.37 -1.52 -1.80
CA ASP A 147 -3.43 -0.88 -0.88
C ASP A 147 -2.32 -0.17 -1.64
N MET A 148 -1.77 -0.80 -2.67
CA MET A 148 -0.73 -0.18 -3.48
C MET A 148 -0.63 -0.80 -4.86
N ALA A 149 0.01 -0.06 -5.77
CA ALA A 149 0.40 -0.55 -7.07
C ALA A 149 1.93 -0.52 -7.21
N ILE A 150 2.51 -1.64 -7.63
CA ILE A 150 3.96 -1.81 -7.83
C ILE A 150 4.22 -2.10 -9.30
N ASN A 151 4.69 -1.07 -10.01
CA ASN A 151 4.95 -1.18 -11.43
C ASN A 151 5.94 -0.08 -11.87
N ARG A 152 6.25 -0.06 -13.16
CA ARG A 152 6.75 1.13 -13.82
C ARG A 152 5.58 2.03 -14.19
N PHE A 153 5.73 3.31 -13.97
CA PHE A 153 4.73 4.32 -14.33
C PHE A 153 5.40 5.40 -15.17
N ASP A 154 4.86 5.67 -16.36
CA ASP A 154 5.33 6.77 -17.22
C ASP A 154 4.75 8.09 -16.75
N GLU A 155 3.45 8.10 -16.44
CA GLU A 155 2.74 9.25 -15.92
C GLU A 155 1.89 8.82 -14.71
N LEU A 156 1.83 9.66 -13.70
CA LEU A 156 1.05 9.44 -12.49
C LEU A 156 0.23 10.67 -12.17
N PRO A 157 -1.05 10.52 -11.79
CA PRO A 157 -1.81 11.61 -11.20
C PRO A 157 -1.10 12.16 -9.96
N GLN A 158 -1.15 13.48 -9.78
CA GLN A 158 -0.47 14.17 -8.66
C GLN A 158 -1.02 13.79 -7.28
N SER A 159 -2.22 13.19 -7.23
CA SER A 159 -2.85 12.75 -5.99
C SER A 159 -2.12 11.59 -5.30
N PHE A 160 -1.37 10.77 -6.05
CA PHE A 160 -0.72 9.60 -5.47
C PHE A 160 0.58 9.93 -4.73
N HIS A 161 0.78 9.29 -3.60
CA HIS A 161 2.10 9.12 -3.03
C HIS A 161 2.88 8.08 -3.82
N GLN A 162 4.18 8.29 -3.98
CA GLN A 162 5.04 7.35 -4.71
C GLN A 162 6.40 7.20 -4.03
N LYS A 163 7.02 6.02 -4.21
CA LYS A 163 8.38 5.74 -3.80
C LYS A 163 9.05 4.81 -4.81
N THR A 164 10.25 5.16 -5.27
CA THR A 164 11.06 4.26 -6.09
C THR A 164 11.57 3.11 -5.22
N ILE A 165 11.30 1.88 -5.67
CA ILE A 165 11.74 0.65 -5.01
C ILE A 165 13.19 0.37 -5.41
N TRP A 166 13.47 0.34 -6.73
CA TRP A 166 14.82 0.27 -7.29
C TRP A 166 14.86 0.78 -8.73
N ARG A 167 16.09 0.94 -9.23
CA ARG A 167 16.39 1.07 -10.65
C ARG A 167 17.00 -0.22 -11.14
N ASP A 168 16.72 -0.60 -12.39
CA ASP A 168 17.20 -1.84 -12.99
C ASP A 168 17.57 -1.65 -14.45
N GLY A 169 18.69 -2.22 -14.85
CA GLY A 169 19.13 -2.27 -16.23
C GLY A 169 18.48 -3.45 -16.96
N PHE A 170 19.08 -3.80 -18.11
CA PHE A 170 18.62 -4.91 -18.93
C PHE A 170 19.72 -5.95 -19.10
N SER A 171 19.27 -7.21 -19.23
CA SER A 171 20.11 -8.36 -19.59
C SER A 171 19.42 -9.20 -20.67
N CYS A 172 20.21 -9.87 -21.47
CA CYS A 172 19.74 -10.86 -22.43
C CYS A 172 19.76 -12.24 -21.77
N LEU A 173 18.61 -12.90 -21.75
CA LEU A 173 18.44 -14.29 -21.34
C LEU A 173 18.26 -15.15 -22.59
N LEU A 174 19.00 -16.22 -22.70
CA LEU A 174 18.96 -17.16 -23.82
C LEU A 174 19.38 -18.55 -23.32
N SER A 175 19.10 -19.58 -24.13
CA SER A 175 19.61 -20.93 -23.90
C SER A 175 21.13 -20.94 -23.80
N ALA A 176 21.70 -21.75 -22.91
CA ALA A 176 23.15 -21.94 -22.81
C ALA A 176 23.73 -22.56 -24.07
N ASP A 177 22.94 -23.35 -24.81
CA ASP A 177 23.33 -24.02 -26.05
C ASP A 177 23.16 -23.11 -27.30
N ASN A 178 22.67 -21.88 -27.13
CA ASN A 178 22.49 -20.96 -28.26
C ASN A 178 23.83 -20.58 -28.88
N ASP A 179 24.00 -20.76 -30.20
CA ASP A 179 25.24 -20.55 -30.94
C ASP A 179 25.84 -19.13 -30.78
N VAL A 180 24.98 -18.13 -30.47
CA VAL A 180 25.47 -16.75 -30.33
C VAL A 180 26.20 -16.50 -29.01
N VAL A 181 26.11 -17.41 -28.03
CA VAL A 181 26.77 -17.28 -26.71
C VAL A 181 28.28 -17.16 -26.89
N ALA A 182 28.87 -17.99 -27.76
CA ALA A 182 30.31 -18.01 -28.02
C ALA A 182 30.86 -16.69 -28.59
N LYS A 183 30.04 -15.92 -29.32
CA LYS A 183 30.43 -14.67 -29.96
C LYS A 183 29.30 -13.62 -29.88
N PHE A 184 28.90 -13.27 -28.66
CA PHE A 184 27.82 -12.32 -28.47
C PHE A 184 28.27 -10.88 -28.71
N ASN A 185 27.69 -10.24 -29.71
CA ASN A 185 27.94 -8.84 -30.08
C ASN A 185 26.72 -8.26 -30.81
N LEU A 186 26.72 -6.96 -31.14
CA LEU A 186 25.57 -6.31 -31.75
C LEU A 186 25.10 -7.00 -33.05
N ASN A 187 26.04 -7.45 -33.90
CA ASN A 187 25.70 -8.08 -35.17
C ASN A 187 25.02 -9.45 -34.95
N SER A 188 25.57 -10.29 -34.06
CA SER A 188 24.96 -11.57 -33.72
C SER A 188 23.62 -11.40 -33.02
N TYR A 189 23.52 -10.41 -32.12
CA TYR A 189 22.25 -10.03 -31.50
C TYR A 189 21.18 -9.67 -32.53
N LEU A 190 21.50 -8.81 -33.50
CA LEU A 190 20.55 -8.37 -34.52
C LEU A 190 20.19 -9.47 -35.53
N ALA A 191 21.07 -10.45 -35.74
CA ALA A 191 20.81 -11.60 -36.61
C ALA A 191 19.93 -12.68 -35.98
N SER A 192 19.81 -12.66 -34.66
CA SER A 192 19.00 -13.62 -33.90
C SER A 192 17.51 -13.27 -33.93
N LYS A 193 16.68 -14.24 -33.50
CA LYS A 193 15.26 -14.05 -33.27
C LYS A 193 15.01 -13.64 -31.82
N HIS A 194 14.03 -12.77 -31.60
CA HIS A 194 13.79 -12.18 -30.28
C HIS A 194 12.36 -12.42 -29.77
N VAL A 195 12.25 -12.51 -28.44
CA VAL A 195 11.00 -12.33 -27.73
C VAL A 195 10.86 -10.85 -27.38
N TRP A 196 9.77 -10.25 -27.79
CA TRP A 196 9.40 -8.90 -27.38
C TRP A 196 8.48 -8.95 -26.18
N VAL A 197 8.79 -8.17 -25.14
CA VAL A 197 7.94 -8.03 -23.94
C VAL A 197 7.40 -6.61 -23.86
N SER A 198 6.09 -6.49 -23.63
CA SER A 198 5.41 -5.21 -23.49
C SER A 198 5.96 -4.40 -22.31
N LYS A 199 5.98 -3.08 -22.44
CA LYS A 199 6.03 -2.15 -21.33
C LYS A 199 4.72 -2.31 -20.52
N THR A 200 4.65 -3.30 -19.64
CA THR A 200 3.46 -3.52 -18.82
C THR A 200 3.33 -2.37 -17.82
N GLY A 201 2.38 -1.47 -18.05
CA GLY A 201 2.08 -0.34 -17.18
C GLY A 201 0.59 0.01 -17.24
N PHE A 202 0.10 0.70 -16.23
CA PHE A 202 -1.22 1.31 -16.26
C PHE A 202 -1.34 2.22 -17.48
N GLY A 203 -2.44 2.10 -18.22
CA GLY A 203 -2.81 3.05 -19.27
C GLY A 203 -2.06 2.91 -20.58
N VAL A 204 -1.15 1.96 -20.74
CA VAL A 204 -0.55 1.70 -22.04
C VAL A 204 -1.51 0.85 -22.86
N GLY A 205 -2.35 1.49 -23.65
CA GLY A 205 -3.12 0.84 -24.71
C GLY A 205 -2.15 0.25 -25.71
N VAL A 206 -1.83 -1.04 -25.58
CA VAL A 206 -1.01 -1.75 -26.54
C VAL A 206 -1.91 -2.04 -27.73
N GLY A 207 -1.64 -1.38 -28.87
CA GLY A 207 -2.30 -1.67 -30.13
C GLY A 207 -2.21 -3.15 -30.49
N MET A 208 -3.02 -3.58 -31.42
CA MET A 208 -3.02 -4.99 -31.90
C MET A 208 -2.05 -5.22 -33.05
N ASP A 209 -1.58 -4.16 -33.73
CA ASP A 209 -0.62 -4.28 -34.82
C ASP A 209 0.80 -4.49 -34.25
N PRO A 210 1.47 -5.64 -34.55
CA PRO A 210 2.81 -5.94 -34.05
C PRO A 210 3.85 -4.88 -34.41
N LYS A 211 3.74 -4.21 -35.55
CA LYS A 211 4.70 -3.19 -35.98
C LYS A 211 4.61 -1.92 -35.12
N ASP A 212 3.42 -1.53 -34.71
CA ASP A 212 3.23 -0.38 -33.83
C ASP A 212 3.58 -0.72 -32.37
N VAL A 213 3.22 -1.93 -31.94
CA VAL A 213 3.56 -2.45 -30.61
C VAL A 213 5.08 -2.52 -30.39
N GLN A 214 5.84 -2.96 -31.40
CA GLN A 214 7.30 -3.05 -31.33
C GLN A 214 7.94 -1.70 -31.01
N LYS A 215 7.46 -0.62 -31.60
CA LYS A 215 7.99 0.74 -31.38
C LYS A 215 7.89 1.23 -29.93
N LEU A 216 7.00 0.63 -29.14
CA LEU A 216 6.78 0.98 -27.74
C LEU A 216 7.70 0.23 -26.76
N GLY A 217 8.59 -0.64 -27.24
CA GLY A 217 9.54 -1.39 -26.40
C GLY A 217 10.80 -0.59 -26.07
N TRP A 218 11.31 -0.65 -24.83
CA TRP A 218 12.54 0.03 -24.43
C TRP A 218 13.76 -0.41 -25.28
N VAL A 219 13.84 -1.70 -25.55
CA VAL A 219 14.90 -2.29 -26.38
C VAL A 219 14.82 -1.73 -27.79
N ASP A 220 13.62 -1.65 -28.36
CA ASP A 220 13.40 -1.21 -29.71
C ASP A 220 13.55 0.31 -29.86
N GLU A 221 13.20 1.08 -28.80
CA GLU A 221 13.54 2.50 -28.74
C GLU A 221 15.05 2.75 -28.70
N ALA A 222 15.80 1.96 -27.90
CA ALA A 222 17.24 2.06 -27.83
C ALA A 222 17.90 1.68 -29.18
N LEU A 223 17.44 0.62 -29.82
CA LEU A 223 17.93 0.22 -31.16
C LEU A 223 17.60 1.26 -32.25
N SER A 224 16.40 1.87 -32.17
CA SER A 224 15.98 2.90 -33.12
C SER A 224 16.88 4.14 -33.06
N ARG A 225 17.41 4.51 -31.89
CA ARG A 225 18.41 5.60 -31.76
C ARG A 225 19.72 5.27 -32.46
N LEU A 226 20.03 3.99 -32.63
CA LEU A 226 21.19 3.50 -33.40
C LEU A 226 20.86 3.26 -34.86
N GLY A 227 19.65 3.56 -35.34
CA GLY A 227 19.20 3.24 -36.70
C GLY A 227 19.07 1.73 -36.96
N LYS A 228 18.93 0.91 -35.91
CA LYS A 228 18.87 -0.55 -35.98
C LYS A 228 17.48 -1.07 -35.61
N LYS A 229 17.18 -2.30 -36.05
CA LYS A 229 15.99 -3.07 -35.72
C LYS A 229 16.39 -4.52 -35.48
N ARG A 230 15.68 -5.20 -34.59
CA ARG A 230 15.78 -6.64 -34.37
C ARG A 230 14.55 -7.36 -34.94
N ASP A 231 14.70 -8.65 -35.22
CA ASP A 231 13.62 -9.51 -35.72
C ASP A 231 12.85 -10.13 -34.55
N ILE A 232 11.58 -9.80 -34.41
CA ILE A 232 10.73 -10.32 -33.34
C ILE A 232 9.97 -11.55 -33.82
N LYS A 233 10.23 -12.68 -33.17
CA LYS A 233 9.52 -13.94 -33.43
C LYS A 233 8.24 -14.05 -32.60
N VAL A 234 8.26 -13.57 -31.35
CA VAL A 234 7.15 -13.67 -30.40
C VAL A 234 6.92 -12.34 -29.70
N PHE A 235 5.67 -11.92 -29.63
CA PHE A 235 5.20 -10.80 -28.81
C PHE A 235 4.47 -11.33 -27.59
N THR A 236 4.90 -10.97 -26.40
CA THR A 236 4.24 -11.33 -25.13
C THR A 236 4.01 -10.09 -24.27
N ARG A 237 3.12 -10.22 -23.25
CA ARG A 237 2.91 -9.20 -22.21
C ARG A 237 3.38 -9.70 -20.85
N ASN A 238 4.04 -10.85 -20.82
CA ASN A 238 4.40 -11.53 -19.60
C ASN A 238 5.89 -11.88 -19.63
N TYR A 239 6.66 -11.41 -18.64
CA TYR A 239 8.09 -11.67 -18.53
C TYR A 239 8.39 -13.14 -18.27
N HIS A 240 7.55 -13.82 -17.47
CA HIS A 240 7.75 -15.24 -17.20
C HIS A 240 7.63 -16.09 -18.48
N VAL A 241 6.64 -15.78 -19.32
CA VAL A 241 6.52 -16.41 -20.66
C VAL A 241 7.76 -16.14 -21.52
N ALA A 242 8.26 -14.89 -21.49
CA ALA A 242 9.48 -14.56 -22.25
C ALA A 242 10.71 -15.33 -21.74
N MET A 243 10.83 -15.54 -20.43
CA MET A 243 11.92 -16.33 -19.84
C MET A 243 11.83 -17.80 -20.26
N GLN A 244 10.63 -18.40 -20.26
CA GLN A 244 10.44 -19.77 -20.76
C GLN A 244 10.76 -19.90 -22.25
N LEU A 245 10.33 -18.94 -23.08
CA LEU A 245 10.61 -18.95 -24.51
C LEU A 245 12.09 -18.71 -24.84
N ALA A 246 12.85 -18.10 -23.93
CA ALA A 246 14.30 -17.98 -24.08
C ALA A 246 15.03 -19.33 -23.96
N TYR A 247 14.40 -20.36 -23.40
CA TYR A 247 14.90 -21.73 -23.38
C TYR A 247 14.69 -22.44 -24.71
N GLU A 248 13.67 -22.03 -25.46
CA GLU A 248 13.40 -22.58 -26.79
C GLU A 248 14.48 -22.14 -27.78
N ASP A 249 14.61 -22.88 -28.86
CA ASP A 249 15.66 -22.76 -29.86
C ASP A 249 15.84 -21.28 -30.35
N ASP A 250 17.06 -20.81 -30.29
CA ASP A 250 17.57 -19.56 -30.89
C ASP A 250 16.89 -18.25 -30.49
N LEU A 251 16.05 -18.24 -29.44
CA LEU A 251 15.36 -17.01 -29.00
C LEU A 251 16.18 -16.24 -27.95
N ILE A 252 16.26 -14.93 -28.11
CA ILE A 252 16.83 -14.01 -27.13
C ILE A 252 15.69 -13.22 -26.48
N ALA A 253 15.58 -13.31 -25.15
CA ALA A 253 14.73 -12.44 -24.36
C ALA A 253 15.56 -11.35 -23.70
N THR A 254 15.37 -10.08 -24.08
CA THR A 254 16.00 -8.94 -23.38
C THR A 254 15.04 -8.42 -22.33
N LEU A 255 15.42 -8.59 -21.06
CA LEU A 255 14.57 -8.42 -19.88
C LEU A 255 15.24 -7.49 -18.87
N PRO A 256 14.50 -6.91 -17.90
CA PRO A 256 15.11 -6.29 -16.72
C PRO A 256 16.08 -7.28 -16.06
N THR A 257 17.25 -6.79 -15.64
CA THR A 257 18.33 -7.63 -15.15
C THR A 257 17.93 -8.51 -13.97
N LYS A 258 17.16 -7.96 -13.01
CA LYS A 258 16.67 -8.75 -11.85
C LYS A 258 15.77 -9.91 -12.28
N ALA A 259 14.99 -9.77 -13.35
CA ALA A 259 14.18 -10.87 -13.88
C ALA A 259 15.08 -11.94 -14.55
N ALA A 260 16.02 -11.54 -15.40
CA ALA A 260 16.96 -12.47 -16.02
C ALA A 260 17.80 -13.22 -14.98
N MET A 261 18.21 -12.54 -13.91
CA MET A 261 19.02 -13.11 -12.81
C MET A 261 18.27 -14.14 -11.94
N LEU A 262 16.97 -14.30 -12.07
CA LEU A 262 16.24 -15.42 -11.45
C LEU A 262 16.72 -16.77 -11.99
N HIS A 263 17.30 -16.81 -13.18
CA HIS A 263 17.81 -18.01 -13.84
C HIS A 263 19.34 -18.09 -13.86
N LYS A 264 20.05 -17.26 -13.07
CA LYS A 264 21.52 -17.22 -13.08
C LYS A 264 22.20 -18.54 -12.69
N ASP A 265 21.55 -19.32 -11.84
CA ASP A 265 22.07 -20.59 -11.31
C ASP A 265 21.50 -21.80 -12.08
N ASP A 266 20.70 -21.58 -13.12
CA ASP A 266 20.17 -22.62 -13.99
C ASP A 266 21.13 -22.85 -15.18
N ALA A 267 21.73 -24.03 -15.23
CA ALA A 267 22.71 -24.38 -16.26
C ALA A 267 22.16 -24.35 -17.69
N ASN A 268 20.84 -24.37 -17.85
CA ASN A 268 20.20 -24.29 -19.16
C ASN A 268 20.18 -22.88 -19.75
N PHE A 269 20.47 -21.87 -18.94
CA PHE A 269 20.41 -20.46 -19.36
C PHE A 269 21.77 -19.77 -19.29
N THR A 270 21.94 -18.80 -20.16
CA THR A 270 23.04 -17.85 -20.10
C THR A 270 22.45 -16.43 -20.02
N VAL A 271 22.99 -15.63 -19.09
CA VAL A 271 22.64 -14.23 -18.93
C VAL A 271 23.78 -13.36 -19.42
N LEU A 272 23.54 -12.56 -20.43
CA LEU A 272 24.55 -11.71 -21.08
C LEU A 272 24.14 -10.23 -20.99
N LYS A 273 25.14 -9.33 -20.97
CA LYS A 273 24.89 -7.90 -21.10
C LYS A 273 24.45 -7.57 -22.53
N PRO A 274 23.41 -6.76 -22.76
CA PRO A 274 23.07 -6.28 -24.09
C PRO A 274 24.26 -5.59 -24.76
N PRO A 275 24.50 -5.82 -26.05
CA PRO A 275 25.66 -5.23 -26.77
C PRO A 275 25.43 -3.77 -27.21
N PHE A 276 24.52 -3.07 -26.55
CA PHE A 276 24.18 -1.66 -26.71
C PHE A 276 23.51 -1.13 -25.41
N ASP A 277 23.50 0.18 -25.23
CA ASP A 277 22.96 0.80 -24.05
C ASP A 277 21.42 0.88 -24.13
N ILE A 278 20.78 0.43 -23.06
CA ILE A 278 19.33 0.53 -22.82
C ILE A 278 19.14 1.32 -21.52
N PRO A 279 18.34 2.40 -21.52
CA PRO A 279 18.09 3.16 -20.31
C PRO A 279 17.49 2.28 -19.20
N GLU A 280 17.91 2.53 -17.96
CA GLU A 280 17.35 1.85 -16.79
C GLU A 280 15.85 2.13 -16.64
N ILE A 281 15.16 1.20 -16.04
CA ILE A 281 13.77 1.35 -15.62
C ILE A 281 13.70 1.60 -14.12
N GLU A 282 12.68 2.36 -13.70
CA GLU A 282 12.35 2.55 -12.29
C GLU A 282 11.14 1.70 -11.94
N LEU A 283 11.31 0.78 -10.99
CA LEU A 283 10.18 0.14 -10.31
C LEU A 283 9.74 1.04 -9.17
N LYS A 284 8.48 1.42 -9.16
CA LYS A 284 7.90 2.28 -8.13
C LYS A 284 6.73 1.60 -7.44
N MET A 285 6.50 1.94 -6.19
CA MET A 285 5.22 1.73 -5.54
C MET A 285 4.48 3.05 -5.42
N ILE A 286 3.17 2.99 -5.63
CA ILE A 286 2.24 4.12 -5.46
C ILE A 286 1.09 3.70 -4.55
N TRP A 287 0.52 4.65 -3.82
CA TRP A 287 -0.62 4.42 -2.94
C TRP A 287 -1.48 5.67 -2.76
N SER A 288 -2.71 5.47 -2.31
CA SER A 288 -3.66 6.53 -2.03
C SER A 288 -3.23 7.41 -0.85
N PRO A 289 -3.49 8.73 -0.90
CA PRO A 289 -3.39 9.60 0.27
C PRO A 289 -4.21 9.10 1.47
N LEU A 290 -5.34 8.43 1.23
CA LEU A 290 -6.19 7.87 2.27
C LEU A 290 -5.47 6.86 3.17
N LEU A 291 -4.46 6.14 2.62
CA LEU A 291 -3.69 5.12 3.32
C LEU A 291 -2.32 5.63 3.79
N HIS A 292 -2.02 6.92 3.58
CA HIS A 292 -0.68 7.46 3.83
C HIS A 292 -0.28 7.37 5.30
N HIS A 293 -1.22 7.62 6.20
CA HIS A 293 -1.03 7.65 7.65
C HIS A 293 -1.50 6.37 8.36
N ASP A 294 -2.11 5.42 7.67
CA ASP A 294 -2.51 4.11 8.22
C ASP A 294 -1.27 3.36 8.72
N ALA A 295 -1.23 3.03 10.00
CA ALA A 295 -0.06 2.43 10.67
C ALA A 295 0.36 1.09 10.04
N SER A 296 -0.62 0.23 9.70
CA SER A 296 -0.35 -1.05 9.06
C SER A 296 0.16 -0.90 7.63
N HIS A 297 -0.33 0.12 6.91
CA HIS A 297 0.14 0.42 5.57
C HIS A 297 1.56 1.03 5.58
N ILE A 298 1.89 1.86 6.57
CA ILE A 298 3.25 2.38 6.79
C ILE A 298 4.21 1.21 7.03
N TRP A 299 3.88 0.31 7.95
CA TRP A 299 4.63 -0.90 8.23
C TRP A 299 4.87 -1.73 6.95
N PHE A 300 3.81 -1.97 6.18
CA PHE A 300 3.90 -2.80 4.98
C PHE A 300 4.78 -2.18 3.89
N ARG A 301 4.70 -0.85 3.69
CA ARG A 301 5.61 -0.12 2.77
C ARG A 301 7.08 -0.23 3.20
N GLN A 302 7.35 -0.15 4.50
CA GLN A 302 8.71 -0.33 5.03
C GLN A 302 9.22 -1.74 4.75
N LEU A 303 8.39 -2.75 5.01
CA LEU A 303 8.74 -4.15 4.75
C LEU A 303 9.02 -4.44 3.28
N ILE A 304 8.27 -3.80 2.36
CA ILE A 304 8.55 -3.86 0.92
C ILE A 304 9.94 -3.28 0.61
N MET A 305 10.28 -2.11 1.16
CA MET A 305 11.59 -1.50 0.93
C MET A 305 12.75 -2.33 1.50
N GLU A 306 12.58 -2.92 2.67
CA GLU A 306 13.54 -3.85 3.26
C GLU A 306 13.72 -5.12 2.42
N SER A 307 12.61 -5.63 1.86
CA SER A 307 12.66 -6.80 0.97
C SER A 307 13.33 -6.48 -0.36
N ALA A 308 13.15 -5.26 -0.84
CA ALA A 308 13.77 -4.76 -2.06
C ALA A 308 15.30 -4.64 -1.94
N ALA A 309 15.81 -4.31 -0.76
CA ALA A 309 17.26 -4.23 -0.50
C ALA A 309 17.97 -5.60 -0.61
N GLU A 310 17.23 -6.70 -0.52
CA GLU A 310 17.73 -8.07 -0.66
C GLU A 310 17.60 -8.60 -2.10
N CYS A 311 17.01 -7.84 -3.01
CA CYS A 311 16.87 -8.17 -4.42
C CYS A 311 18.13 -7.69 -5.19
#